data_2c7408a11199bf0640a07906d4a68be5
#
_entry.id   2c7408a11199bf0640a07906d4a68be5
#
_cell.length_a   1.000
_cell.length_b   1.000
_cell.length_c   1.000
_cell.angle_alpha   90.00
_cell.angle_beta   90.00
_cell.angle_gamma   90.00
#
_symmetry.space_group_name_H-M   'P 1'
#
loop_
_entity.id
_entity.type
_entity.pdbx_description
1 polymer ?
#
loop_
_entity_poly.entity_id
_entity_poly.type
_entity_poly.pdbx_seq_one_letter_code
_entity_poly.pdbx_strand_id
1 'polypeptide(L)'
;MTGMPGMESTVSTADTLGAVFIIAWAVAMWAAVAVLAVGNRRSVRPWVYKFAVALIGIGVVGQVGHFQEHVAQAAYWIAHPYDPAWMTPWGNSFSRGLGQIDPSKPSLGMEILHLAGNFIFLAGLVGIVQITHRVTGELKSRKWARMGVWMQGIHGLEHIVLTASIALGASRAIGLSTWFGAIEPGPALVTYRVWWHFVANAVGTVILGISVYHLWKEKRAVKASFAPVEEAPAVLPAEDGPARTLEPAGRP
;
A
#
# COMPACT_ATOMS: atom_id res chain seq x y z
N MET A 1 -3.27 39.09 9.05
CA MET A 1 -3.54 38.14 7.97
C MET A 1 -4.91 38.47 7.41
N THR A 2 -4.97 39.27 6.38
CA THR A 2 -6.21 39.65 5.70
C THR A 2 -6.60 38.50 4.77
N GLY A 3 -7.57 37.68 5.22
CA GLY A 3 -8.17 36.68 4.38
C GLY A 3 -8.77 37.35 3.15
N MET A 4 -8.48 36.80 1.96
CA MET A 4 -9.19 37.22 0.73
C MET A 4 -10.69 37.00 0.93
N PRO A 5 -11.51 38.04 0.78
CA PRO A 5 -12.95 37.89 0.87
C PRO A 5 -13.45 37.14 -0.38
N GLY A 6 -14.14 36.02 -0.19
CA GLY A 6 -15.09 35.50 -1.17
C GLY A 6 -14.69 34.29 -1.98
N MET A 7 -14.06 33.28 -1.40
CA MET A 7 -14.12 31.92 -1.95
C MET A 7 -14.43 30.93 -0.84
N GLU A 8 -15.62 30.99 -0.30
CA GLU A 8 -16.28 29.78 0.16
C GLU A 8 -16.52 28.94 -1.11
N SER A 9 -15.52 28.16 -1.49
CA SER A 9 -15.70 27.19 -2.56
C SER A 9 -16.68 26.14 -2.04
N THR A 10 -17.93 26.28 -2.43
CA THR A 10 -18.95 25.27 -2.15
C THR A 10 -18.42 23.94 -2.61
N VAL A 11 -18.40 22.96 -1.70
CA VAL A 11 -17.93 21.61 -1.99
C VAL A 11 -18.77 21.06 -3.15
N SER A 12 -18.12 20.69 -4.21
CA SER A 12 -18.77 20.14 -5.40
C SER A 12 -19.12 18.66 -5.22
N THR A 13 -20.06 18.18 -6.02
CA THR A 13 -20.35 16.74 -6.11
C THR A 13 -19.08 15.93 -6.46
N ALA A 14 -18.21 16.48 -7.32
CA ALA A 14 -16.95 15.83 -7.68
C ALA A 14 -16.00 15.69 -6.48
N ASP A 15 -15.92 16.69 -5.60
CA ASP A 15 -15.13 16.63 -4.37
C ASP A 15 -15.62 15.50 -3.44
N THR A 16 -16.94 15.41 -3.26
CA THR A 16 -17.56 14.36 -2.44
C THR A 16 -17.34 12.97 -3.03
N LEU A 17 -17.55 12.80 -4.34
CA LEU A 17 -17.31 11.53 -5.02
C LEU A 17 -15.83 11.12 -4.95
N GLY A 18 -14.91 12.07 -5.09
CA GLY A 18 -13.47 11.83 -4.94
C GLY A 18 -13.09 11.35 -3.53
N ALA A 19 -13.66 11.99 -2.50
CA ALA A 19 -13.47 11.58 -1.11
C ALA A 19 -14.00 10.15 -0.83
N VAL A 20 -15.22 9.86 -1.30
CA VAL A 20 -15.80 8.51 -1.17
C VAL A 20 -14.96 7.49 -1.91
N PHE A 21 -14.50 7.80 -3.13
CA PHE A 21 -13.67 6.91 -3.94
C PHE A 21 -12.36 6.54 -3.24
N ILE A 22 -11.61 7.51 -2.71
CA ILE A 22 -10.31 7.23 -2.09
C ILE A 22 -10.45 6.38 -0.82
N ILE A 23 -11.48 6.63 -0.01
CA ILE A 23 -11.75 5.84 1.19
C ILE A 23 -12.20 4.43 0.82
N ALA A 24 -13.13 4.29 -0.13
CA ALA A 24 -13.59 2.99 -0.61
C ALA A 24 -12.42 2.16 -1.19
N TRP A 25 -11.51 2.82 -1.92
CA TRP A 25 -10.32 2.18 -2.46
C TRP A 25 -9.37 1.70 -1.35
N ALA A 26 -9.10 2.52 -0.34
CA ALA A 26 -8.29 2.11 0.81
C ALA A 26 -8.89 0.88 1.51
N VAL A 27 -10.19 0.89 1.77
CA VAL A 27 -10.91 -0.24 2.38
C VAL A 27 -10.83 -1.48 1.49
N ALA A 28 -11.06 -1.37 0.17
CA ALA A 28 -10.99 -2.47 -0.77
C ALA A 28 -9.59 -3.10 -0.83
N MET A 29 -8.53 -2.28 -0.79
CA MET A 29 -7.15 -2.76 -0.78
C MET A 29 -6.85 -3.59 0.48
N TRP A 30 -7.26 -3.14 1.65
CA TRP A 30 -7.07 -3.90 2.90
C TRP A 30 -7.95 -5.14 2.97
N ALA A 31 -9.17 -5.10 2.43
CA ALA A 31 -10.00 -6.29 2.26
C ALA A 31 -9.32 -7.32 1.34
N ALA A 32 -8.70 -6.88 0.24
CA ALA A 32 -7.92 -7.76 -0.63
C ALA A 32 -6.74 -8.39 0.11
N VAL A 33 -5.99 -7.62 0.90
CA VAL A 33 -4.90 -8.15 1.75
C VAL A 33 -5.44 -9.23 2.72
N ALA A 34 -6.57 -8.98 3.38
CA ALA A 34 -7.20 -9.94 4.28
C ALA A 34 -7.62 -11.23 3.55
N VAL A 35 -8.22 -11.10 2.36
CA VAL A 35 -8.58 -12.26 1.51
C VAL A 35 -7.34 -13.08 1.15
N LEU A 36 -6.24 -12.43 0.75
CA LEU A 36 -4.99 -13.12 0.42
C LEU A 36 -4.41 -13.83 1.65
N ALA A 37 -4.39 -13.17 2.81
CA ALA A 37 -3.89 -13.74 4.06
C ALA A 37 -4.72 -14.96 4.51
N VAL A 38 -6.06 -14.87 4.43
CA VAL A 38 -6.95 -16.00 4.70
C VAL A 38 -6.74 -17.10 3.68
N GLY A 39 -6.66 -16.76 2.40
CA GLY A 39 -6.43 -17.69 1.30
C GLY A 39 -5.10 -18.44 1.39
N ASN A 40 -4.10 -17.90 2.08
CA ASN A 40 -2.83 -18.58 2.36
C ASN A 40 -2.95 -19.65 3.47
N ARG A 41 -3.97 -19.58 4.32
CA ARG A 41 -4.18 -20.48 5.46
C ARG A 41 -5.33 -21.47 5.24
N ARG A 42 -6.31 -21.10 4.43
CA ARG A 42 -7.54 -21.86 4.17
C ARG A 42 -7.85 -21.84 2.69
N SER A 43 -8.63 -22.80 2.22
CA SER A 43 -9.14 -22.77 0.85
C SER A 43 -10.15 -21.62 0.69
N VAL A 44 -9.93 -20.76 -0.28
CA VAL A 44 -10.89 -19.75 -0.75
C VAL A 44 -11.24 -20.04 -2.20
N ARG A 45 -12.41 -19.60 -2.63
CA ARG A 45 -12.82 -19.76 -4.04
C ARG A 45 -11.77 -19.10 -4.95
N PRO A 46 -11.31 -19.79 -6.01
CA PRO A 46 -10.22 -19.30 -6.86
C PRO A 46 -10.48 -17.92 -7.47
N TRP A 47 -11.72 -17.60 -7.82
CA TRP A 47 -12.07 -16.29 -8.38
C TRP A 47 -11.93 -15.15 -7.35
N VAL A 48 -12.27 -15.41 -6.06
CA VAL A 48 -12.10 -14.41 -4.97
C VAL A 48 -10.63 -14.09 -4.79
N TYR A 49 -9.77 -15.12 -4.79
CA TYR A 49 -8.33 -14.93 -4.71
C TYR A 49 -7.77 -14.13 -5.90
N LYS A 50 -8.16 -14.48 -7.13
CA LYS A 50 -7.75 -13.76 -8.34
C LYS A 50 -8.21 -12.31 -8.33
N PHE A 51 -9.43 -12.06 -7.86
CA PHE A 51 -9.94 -10.69 -7.71
C PHE A 51 -9.12 -9.88 -6.71
N ALA A 52 -8.78 -10.46 -5.56
CA ALA A 52 -7.92 -9.80 -4.58
C ALA A 52 -6.53 -9.47 -5.17
N VAL A 53 -5.91 -10.40 -5.92
CA VAL A 53 -4.64 -10.14 -6.63
C VAL A 53 -4.78 -8.98 -7.62
N ALA A 54 -5.88 -8.94 -8.38
CA ALA A 54 -6.13 -7.85 -9.33
C ALA A 54 -6.29 -6.49 -8.62
N LEU A 55 -7.02 -6.44 -7.49
CA LEU A 55 -7.13 -5.22 -6.69
C LEU A 55 -5.78 -4.73 -6.18
N ILE A 56 -4.93 -5.64 -5.68
CA ILE A 56 -3.56 -5.27 -5.28
C ILE A 56 -2.79 -4.71 -6.48
N GLY A 57 -2.90 -5.31 -7.66
CA GLY A 57 -2.28 -4.80 -8.89
C GLY A 57 -2.74 -3.38 -9.25
N ILE A 58 -4.04 -3.10 -9.16
CA ILE A 58 -4.61 -1.76 -9.39
C ILE A 58 -4.06 -0.77 -8.37
N GLY A 59 -3.98 -1.14 -7.08
CA GLY A 59 -3.41 -0.29 -6.04
C GLY A 59 -1.93 0.03 -6.26
N VAL A 60 -1.15 -0.95 -6.72
CA VAL A 60 0.26 -0.74 -7.11
C VAL A 60 0.39 0.26 -8.25
N VAL A 61 -0.47 0.17 -9.28
CA VAL A 61 -0.50 1.16 -10.37
C VAL A 61 -0.94 2.54 -9.85
N GLY A 62 -1.91 2.59 -8.94
CA GLY A 62 -2.38 3.82 -8.31
C GLY A 62 -1.29 4.58 -7.54
N GLN A 63 -0.26 3.87 -7.03
CA GLN A 63 0.90 4.52 -6.40
C GLN A 63 1.67 5.42 -7.36
N VAL A 64 1.65 5.15 -8.66
CA VAL A 64 2.25 6.05 -9.67
C VAL A 64 1.56 7.40 -9.64
N GLY A 65 0.22 7.43 -9.55
CA GLY A 65 -0.56 8.66 -9.42
C GLY A 65 -0.27 9.40 -8.10
N HIS A 66 -0.16 8.67 -6.98
CA HIS A 66 0.20 9.25 -5.69
C HIS A 66 1.61 9.88 -5.74
N PHE A 67 2.58 9.18 -6.31
CA PHE A 67 3.93 9.72 -6.46
C PHE A 67 3.98 10.91 -7.41
N GLN A 68 3.18 10.91 -8.48
CA GLN A 68 3.06 12.04 -9.40
C GLN A 68 2.59 13.33 -8.68
N GLU A 69 1.69 13.22 -7.69
CA GLU A 69 1.31 14.35 -6.84
C GLU A 69 2.53 14.96 -6.15
N HIS A 70 3.37 14.14 -5.52
CA HIS A 70 4.57 14.63 -4.83
C HIS A 70 5.63 15.20 -5.79
N VAL A 71 5.75 14.65 -6.99
CA VAL A 71 6.60 15.22 -8.06
C VAL A 71 6.09 16.61 -8.46
N ALA A 72 4.78 16.75 -8.65
CA ALA A 72 4.17 18.03 -9.01
C ALA A 72 4.31 19.07 -7.90
N GLN A 73 4.13 18.68 -6.63
CA GLN A 73 4.35 19.55 -5.47
C GLN A 73 5.81 20.02 -5.37
N ALA A 74 6.77 19.11 -5.54
CA ALA A 74 8.18 19.45 -5.50
C ALA A 74 8.57 20.38 -6.66
N ALA A 75 8.09 20.11 -7.87
CA ALA A 75 8.34 20.94 -9.06
C ALA A 75 7.74 22.34 -8.88
N TYR A 76 6.50 22.43 -8.37
CA TYR A 76 5.87 23.72 -8.08
C TYR A 76 6.67 24.49 -7.04
N TRP A 77 7.11 23.85 -5.94
CA TRP A 77 7.89 24.48 -4.90
C TRP A 77 9.25 24.99 -5.40
N ILE A 78 9.92 24.25 -6.27
CA ILE A 78 11.19 24.70 -6.88
C ILE A 78 10.96 25.98 -7.69
N ALA A 79 9.84 26.07 -8.41
CA ALA A 79 9.50 27.26 -9.21
C ALA A 79 8.99 28.43 -8.35
N HIS A 80 8.38 28.15 -7.19
CA HIS A 80 7.69 29.12 -6.33
C HIS A 80 8.03 28.90 -4.84
N PRO A 81 9.29 29.12 -4.42
CA PRO A 81 9.79 28.68 -3.12
C PRO A 81 9.24 29.44 -1.89
N TYR A 82 8.46 30.49 -2.13
CA TYR A 82 7.84 31.30 -1.07
C TYR A 82 6.32 31.26 -1.07
N ASP A 83 5.73 30.53 -2.00
CA ASP A 83 4.28 30.37 -2.11
C ASP A 83 3.74 29.47 -1.00
N PRO A 84 2.45 29.53 -0.69
CA PRO A 84 1.78 28.54 0.15
C PRO A 84 1.92 27.13 -0.42
N ALA A 85 1.79 26.11 0.44
CA ALA A 85 1.75 24.72 0.02
C ALA A 85 0.68 24.52 -1.08
N TRP A 86 1.09 23.89 -2.19
CA TRP A 86 0.24 23.67 -3.36
C TRP A 86 -0.04 22.17 -3.56
N MET A 87 -1.19 21.88 -4.10
CA MET A 87 -1.61 20.56 -4.51
C MET A 87 -2.20 20.61 -5.93
N THR A 88 -2.13 19.48 -6.64
CA THR A 88 -2.80 19.39 -7.94
C THR A 88 -4.31 19.60 -7.81
N PRO A 89 -5.03 19.97 -8.89
CA PRO A 89 -6.48 20.16 -8.85
C PRO A 89 -7.24 18.94 -8.33
N TRP A 90 -6.81 17.71 -8.68
CA TRP A 90 -7.44 16.48 -8.18
C TRP A 90 -7.12 16.22 -6.71
N GLY A 91 -5.88 16.46 -6.26
CA GLY A 91 -5.50 16.37 -4.84
C GLY A 91 -6.29 17.35 -3.99
N ASN A 92 -6.43 18.60 -4.45
CA ASN A 92 -7.27 19.60 -3.80
C ASN A 92 -8.75 19.18 -3.76
N SER A 93 -9.29 18.61 -4.83
CA SER A 93 -10.66 18.13 -4.88
C SER A 93 -10.92 17.05 -3.82
N PHE A 94 -10.06 16.04 -3.75
CA PHE A 94 -10.17 14.98 -2.74
C PHE A 94 -10.04 15.52 -1.32
N SER A 95 -9.08 16.42 -1.09
CA SER A 95 -8.87 17.06 0.21
C SER A 95 -10.08 17.88 0.66
N ARG A 96 -10.72 18.66 -0.25
CA ARG A 96 -11.95 19.42 0.08
C ARG A 96 -13.11 18.50 0.44
N GLY A 97 -13.28 17.39 -0.32
CA GLY A 97 -14.33 16.42 -0.02
C GLY A 97 -14.11 15.74 1.33
N LEU A 98 -12.87 15.33 1.66
CA LEU A 98 -12.51 14.74 2.94
C LEU A 98 -12.61 15.74 4.10
N GLY A 99 -12.35 17.03 3.85
CA GLY A 99 -12.50 18.11 4.82
C GLY A 99 -13.92 18.27 5.35
N GLN A 100 -14.93 17.72 4.65
CA GLN A 100 -16.33 17.74 5.12
C GLN A 100 -16.58 16.82 6.31
N ILE A 101 -15.64 15.96 6.68
CA ILE A 101 -15.71 15.16 7.91
C ILE A 101 -15.73 16.08 9.14
N ASP A 102 -14.94 17.15 9.13
CA ASP A 102 -14.97 18.20 10.14
C ASP A 102 -14.60 19.56 9.53
N PRO A 103 -15.59 20.32 9.04
CA PRO A 103 -15.34 21.62 8.38
C PRO A 103 -14.70 22.67 9.30
N SER A 104 -14.73 22.48 10.62
CA SER A 104 -14.04 23.36 11.57
C SER A 104 -12.51 23.21 11.55
N LYS A 105 -11.99 22.15 10.87
CA LYS A 105 -10.58 21.80 10.80
C LYS A 105 -10.11 21.79 9.34
N PRO A 106 -9.77 22.93 8.75
CA PRO A 106 -9.54 23.06 7.29
C PRO A 106 -8.41 22.16 6.74
N SER A 107 -7.40 21.85 7.54
CA SER A 107 -6.27 20.97 7.12
C SER A 107 -6.55 19.48 7.28
N LEU A 108 -7.63 19.09 7.97
CA LEU A 108 -7.92 17.68 8.26
C LEU A 108 -8.13 16.86 7.00
N GLY A 109 -8.81 17.41 5.98
CA GLY A 109 -9.05 16.70 4.74
C GLY A 109 -7.77 16.35 3.99
N MET A 110 -6.78 17.24 4.01
CA MET A 110 -5.46 16.98 3.43
C MET A 110 -4.71 15.87 4.18
N GLU A 111 -4.71 15.90 5.50
CA GLU A 111 -4.05 14.87 6.31
C GLU A 111 -4.72 13.48 6.13
N ILE A 112 -6.06 13.44 6.04
CA ILE A 112 -6.79 12.19 5.74
C ILE A 112 -6.46 11.68 4.33
N LEU A 113 -6.33 12.57 3.34
CA LEU A 113 -5.94 12.17 1.97
C LEU A 113 -4.57 11.50 1.95
N HIS A 114 -3.59 12.12 2.61
CA HIS A 114 -2.25 11.55 2.71
C HIS A 114 -2.24 10.22 3.49
N LEU A 115 -2.99 10.14 4.59
CA LEU A 115 -3.16 8.92 5.35
C LEU A 115 -3.73 7.80 4.46
N ALA A 116 -4.82 8.05 3.74
CA ALA A 116 -5.45 7.06 2.86
C ALA A 116 -4.49 6.61 1.74
N GLY A 117 -3.79 7.55 1.07
CA GLY A 117 -2.82 7.26 0.03
C GLY A 117 -1.68 6.37 0.53
N ASN A 118 -1.12 6.69 1.70
CA ASN A 118 -0.06 5.90 2.32
C ASN A 118 -0.53 4.50 2.74
N PHE A 119 -1.77 4.35 3.21
CA PHE A 119 -2.34 3.05 3.55
C PHE A 119 -2.67 2.20 2.32
N ILE A 120 -3.08 2.80 1.20
CA ILE A 120 -3.21 2.11 -0.09
C ILE A 120 -1.85 1.59 -0.54
N PHE A 121 -0.80 2.42 -0.44
CA PHE A 121 0.56 2.04 -0.78
C PHE A 121 1.05 0.86 0.09
N LEU A 122 0.90 0.97 1.41
CA LEU A 122 1.25 -0.08 2.36
C LEU A 122 0.51 -1.39 2.05
N ALA A 123 -0.79 -1.33 1.74
CA ALA A 123 -1.60 -2.49 1.36
C ALA A 123 -1.06 -3.15 0.08
N GLY A 124 -0.57 -2.37 -0.90
CA GLY A 124 0.09 -2.89 -2.10
C GLY A 124 1.33 -3.73 -1.78
N LEU A 125 2.20 -3.22 -0.92
CA LEU A 125 3.42 -3.92 -0.47
C LEU A 125 3.10 -5.19 0.34
N VAL A 126 2.17 -5.09 1.30
CA VAL A 126 1.69 -6.25 2.09
C VAL A 126 1.03 -7.27 1.18
N GLY A 127 0.27 -6.82 0.18
CA GLY A 127 -0.34 -7.68 -0.84
C GLY A 127 0.70 -8.51 -1.61
N ILE A 128 1.81 -7.90 -2.03
CA ILE A 128 2.91 -8.64 -2.70
C ILE A 128 3.51 -9.69 -1.74
N VAL A 129 3.69 -9.35 -0.46
CA VAL A 129 4.16 -10.33 0.55
C VAL A 129 3.18 -11.50 0.65
N GLN A 130 1.87 -11.24 0.68
CA GLN A 130 0.85 -12.29 0.74
C GLN A 130 0.78 -13.14 -0.55
N ILE A 131 0.86 -12.53 -1.73
CA ILE A 131 0.86 -13.23 -3.03
C ILE A 131 2.04 -14.21 -3.12
N THR A 132 3.19 -13.84 -2.56
CA THR A 132 4.41 -14.64 -2.61
C THR A 132 4.55 -15.61 -1.42
N HIS A 133 3.64 -15.59 -0.46
CA HIS A 133 3.75 -16.31 0.81
C HIS A 133 3.89 -17.82 0.65
N ARG A 134 3.15 -18.43 -0.29
CA ARG A 134 3.15 -19.90 -0.49
C ARG A 134 4.39 -20.45 -1.18
N VAL A 135 5.19 -19.61 -1.82
CA VAL A 135 6.42 -20.07 -2.46
C VAL A 135 7.45 -20.39 -1.39
N THR A 136 7.95 -21.61 -1.39
CA THR A 136 9.06 -22.04 -0.52
C THR A 136 10.37 -21.38 -0.95
N GLY A 137 11.23 -21.03 0.00
CA GLY A 137 12.50 -20.35 -0.27
C GLY A 137 12.39 -18.83 -0.34
N GLU A 138 13.53 -18.18 -0.57
CA GLU A 138 13.63 -16.74 -0.65
C GLU A 138 13.29 -16.24 -2.06
N LEU A 139 12.29 -15.34 -2.14
CA LEU A 139 11.99 -14.58 -3.33
C LEU A 139 12.49 -13.13 -3.18
N LYS A 140 13.12 -12.62 -4.24
CA LYS A 140 13.58 -11.22 -4.25
C LYS A 140 12.41 -10.24 -4.15
N SER A 141 11.30 -10.52 -4.84
CA SER A 141 10.07 -9.72 -4.72
C SER A 141 9.58 -9.60 -3.28
N ARG A 142 9.55 -10.71 -2.54
CA ARG A 142 9.13 -10.74 -1.12
C ARG A 142 10.10 -9.99 -0.23
N LYS A 143 11.41 -10.11 -0.46
CA LYS A 143 12.44 -9.39 0.30
C LYS A 143 12.27 -7.88 0.14
N TRP A 144 12.16 -7.40 -1.09
CA TRP A 144 11.96 -5.98 -1.37
C TRP A 144 10.61 -5.46 -0.85
N ALA A 145 9.53 -6.24 -1.02
CA ALA A 145 8.23 -5.87 -0.47
C ALA A 145 8.25 -5.75 1.06
N ARG A 146 8.90 -6.68 1.78
CA ARG A 146 9.06 -6.60 3.24
C ARG A 146 9.83 -5.36 3.67
N MET A 147 10.92 -5.01 2.98
CA MET A 147 11.65 -3.77 3.23
C MET A 147 10.74 -2.55 3.05
N GLY A 148 9.97 -2.54 1.95
CA GLY A 148 8.98 -1.50 1.70
C GLY A 148 7.89 -1.43 2.79
N VAL A 149 7.41 -2.57 3.29
CA VAL A 149 6.42 -2.63 4.38
C VAL A 149 6.96 -1.94 5.64
N TRP A 150 8.20 -2.19 6.02
CA TRP A 150 8.81 -1.53 7.17
C TRP A 150 8.93 -0.02 6.97
N MET A 151 9.49 0.39 5.85
CA MET A 151 9.68 1.81 5.55
C MET A 151 8.35 2.56 5.44
N GLN A 152 7.41 1.99 4.66
CA GLN A 152 6.09 2.59 4.48
C GLN A 152 5.22 2.50 5.73
N GLY A 153 5.44 1.50 6.59
CA GLY A 153 4.80 1.39 7.90
C GLY A 153 5.19 2.55 8.83
N ILE A 154 6.48 2.89 8.90
CA ILE A 154 6.95 4.05 9.67
C ILE A 154 6.37 5.36 9.11
N HIS A 155 6.37 5.52 7.78
CA HIS A 155 5.78 6.68 7.13
C HIS A 155 4.25 6.75 7.34
N GLY A 156 3.57 5.61 7.30
CA GLY A 156 2.15 5.52 7.62
C GLY A 156 1.82 5.89 9.08
N LEU A 157 2.67 5.50 10.04
CA LEU A 157 2.54 5.91 11.43
C LEU A 157 2.65 7.43 11.58
N GLU A 158 3.55 8.07 10.85
CA GLU A 158 3.64 9.52 10.81
C GLU A 158 2.31 10.15 10.40
N HIS A 159 1.69 9.66 9.30
CA HIS A 159 0.41 10.19 8.84
C HIS A 159 -0.74 9.93 9.82
N ILE A 160 -0.70 8.84 10.61
CA ILE A 160 -1.63 8.64 11.72
C ILE A 160 -1.47 9.77 12.75
N VAL A 161 -0.22 10.08 13.15
CA VAL A 161 0.05 11.11 14.16
C VAL A 161 -0.33 12.50 13.63
N LEU A 162 0.02 12.83 12.40
CA LEU A 162 -0.35 14.10 11.76
C LEU A 162 -1.88 14.27 11.72
N THR A 163 -2.59 13.26 11.23
CA THR A 163 -4.07 13.29 11.14
C THR A 163 -4.71 13.36 12.52
N ALA A 164 -4.24 12.53 13.47
CA ALA A 164 -4.77 12.50 14.82
C ALA A 164 -4.55 13.84 15.54
N SER A 165 -3.40 14.49 15.37
CA SER A 165 -3.13 15.78 16.02
C SER A 165 -4.13 16.85 15.60
N ILE A 166 -4.44 16.96 14.31
CA ILE A 166 -5.46 17.87 13.80
C ILE A 166 -6.86 17.45 14.27
N ALA A 167 -7.19 16.17 14.19
CA ALA A 167 -8.49 15.65 14.62
C ALA A 167 -8.76 15.91 16.11
N LEU A 168 -7.72 15.87 16.96
CA LEU A 168 -7.80 16.15 18.39
C LEU A 168 -7.72 17.65 18.74
N GLY A 169 -7.66 18.53 17.74
CA GLY A 169 -7.77 19.98 17.94
C GLY A 169 -6.44 20.74 17.97
N ALA A 170 -5.34 20.13 17.56
CA ALA A 170 -4.11 20.89 17.35
C ALA A 170 -4.32 21.92 16.23
N SER A 171 -3.81 23.13 16.42
CA SER A 171 -3.88 24.21 15.43
C SER A 171 -3.05 23.94 14.17
N ARG A 172 -2.14 22.99 14.22
CA ARG A 172 -1.28 22.53 13.12
C ARG A 172 -0.97 21.04 13.27
N ALA A 173 -0.64 20.39 12.16
CA ALA A 173 -0.23 18.98 12.17
C ALA A 173 1.10 18.81 12.94
N ILE A 174 1.17 17.78 13.78
CA ILE A 174 2.33 17.46 14.62
C ILE A 174 2.84 16.08 14.21
N GLY A 175 4.08 15.96 13.77
CA GLY A 175 4.72 14.73 13.35
C GLY A 175 6.17 14.95 12.93
N LEU A 176 6.84 13.93 12.40
CA LEU A 176 8.24 14.03 11.94
C LEU A 176 8.42 15.10 10.88
N SER A 177 7.52 15.18 9.90
CA SER A 177 7.58 16.20 8.84
C SER A 177 7.29 17.64 9.31
N THR A 178 7.06 17.83 10.61
CA THR A 178 6.93 19.14 11.25
C THR A 178 7.92 19.30 12.41
N TRP A 179 8.86 18.37 12.56
CA TRP A 179 9.74 18.28 13.73
C TRP A 179 8.94 18.35 15.03
N PHE A 180 7.86 17.58 15.10
CA PHE A 180 6.93 17.56 16.23
C PHE A 180 6.42 18.97 16.62
N GLY A 181 6.20 19.82 15.62
CA GLY A 181 5.73 21.18 15.83
C GLY A 181 6.82 22.20 16.19
N ALA A 182 8.11 21.83 16.17
CA ALA A 182 9.19 22.74 16.48
C ALA A 182 9.49 23.74 15.36
N ILE A 183 9.18 23.40 14.09
CA ILE A 183 9.33 24.34 12.97
C ILE A 183 8.11 25.23 12.90
N GLU A 184 8.32 26.54 12.96
CA GLU A 184 7.26 27.54 12.85
C GLU A 184 6.61 27.53 11.46
N PRO A 185 5.29 27.83 11.36
CA PRO A 185 4.61 27.97 10.08
C PRO A 185 5.27 29.02 9.18
N GLY A 186 5.56 28.64 7.95
CA GLY A 186 6.20 29.51 6.97
C GLY A 186 6.90 28.71 5.87
N PRO A 187 7.66 29.40 4.99
CA PRO A 187 8.35 28.75 3.85
C PRO A 187 9.29 27.62 4.27
N ALA A 188 9.96 27.73 5.43
CA ALA A 188 10.86 26.69 5.94
C ALA A 188 10.11 25.39 6.24
N LEU A 189 8.93 25.46 6.89
CA LEU A 189 8.10 24.30 7.16
C LEU A 189 7.55 23.69 5.86
N VAL A 190 7.09 24.52 4.92
CA VAL A 190 6.59 24.04 3.62
C VAL A 190 7.70 23.32 2.86
N THR A 191 8.90 23.94 2.77
CA THR A 191 10.08 23.31 2.14
C THR A 191 10.38 21.95 2.74
N TYR A 192 10.47 21.88 4.06
CA TYR A 192 10.80 20.64 4.75
C TYR A 192 9.73 19.55 4.49
N ARG A 193 8.44 19.88 4.61
CA ARG A 193 7.34 18.93 4.34
C ARG A 193 7.32 18.45 2.90
N VAL A 194 7.47 19.34 1.92
CA VAL A 194 7.50 18.99 0.50
C VAL A 194 8.63 18.00 0.21
N TRP A 195 9.86 18.32 0.65
CA TRP A 195 11.01 17.43 0.42
C TRP A 195 10.92 16.13 1.20
N TRP A 196 10.44 16.16 2.44
CA TRP A 196 10.23 14.95 3.24
C TRP A 196 9.31 13.96 2.51
N HIS A 197 8.14 14.43 2.08
CA HIS A 197 7.18 13.57 1.40
C HIS A 197 7.66 13.15 0.02
N PHE A 198 8.30 14.04 -0.74
CA PHE A 198 8.87 13.69 -2.03
C PHE A 198 9.91 12.58 -1.91
N VAL A 199 10.91 12.73 -1.05
CA VAL A 199 12.00 11.76 -0.88
C VAL A 199 11.46 10.42 -0.35
N ALA A 200 10.61 10.44 0.67
CA ALA A 200 10.02 9.22 1.23
C ALA A 200 9.22 8.46 0.18
N ASN A 201 8.39 9.14 -0.60
CA ASN A 201 7.60 8.52 -1.67
C ASN A 201 8.44 8.09 -2.87
N ALA A 202 9.51 8.83 -3.22
CA ALA A 202 10.43 8.43 -4.28
C ALA A 202 11.12 7.10 -3.94
N VAL A 203 11.73 7.03 -2.75
CA VAL A 203 12.40 5.80 -2.27
C VAL A 203 11.40 4.64 -2.19
N GLY A 204 10.22 4.87 -1.62
CA GLY A 204 9.16 3.87 -1.52
C GLY A 204 8.70 3.35 -2.88
N THR A 205 8.49 4.24 -3.84
CA THR A 205 8.07 3.89 -5.20
C THR A 205 9.15 3.09 -5.93
N VAL A 206 10.43 3.42 -5.76
CA VAL A 206 11.54 2.63 -6.31
C VAL A 206 11.56 1.21 -5.72
N ILE A 207 11.41 1.10 -4.39
CA ILE A 207 11.36 -0.22 -3.71
C ILE A 207 10.17 -1.04 -4.22
N LEU A 208 9.00 -0.43 -4.34
CA LEU A 208 7.82 -1.09 -4.91
C LEU A 208 8.08 -1.54 -6.35
N GLY A 209 8.65 -0.67 -7.18
CA GLY A 209 9.00 -0.99 -8.58
C GLY A 209 9.93 -2.18 -8.69
N ILE A 210 10.99 -2.23 -7.86
CA ILE A 210 11.91 -3.37 -7.79
C ILE A 210 11.18 -4.65 -7.35
N SER A 211 10.29 -4.53 -6.35
CA SER A 211 9.49 -5.65 -5.87
C SER A 211 8.60 -6.23 -6.96
N VAL A 212 7.89 -5.36 -7.70
CA VAL A 212 7.02 -5.73 -8.82
C VAL A 212 7.82 -6.34 -9.99
N TYR A 213 8.97 -5.77 -10.32
CA TYR A 213 9.86 -6.30 -11.35
C TYR A 213 10.30 -7.74 -11.02
N HIS A 214 10.71 -8.00 -9.78
CA HIS A 214 11.06 -9.35 -9.36
C HIS A 214 9.84 -10.26 -9.33
N LEU A 215 8.67 -9.79 -8.86
CA LEU A 215 7.43 -10.56 -8.89
C LEU A 215 7.08 -11.01 -10.32
N TRP A 216 7.25 -10.12 -11.30
CA TRP A 216 7.05 -10.47 -12.70
C TRP A 216 8.03 -11.56 -13.18
N LYS A 217 9.31 -11.50 -12.80
CA LYS A 217 10.29 -12.55 -13.10
C LYS A 217 9.97 -13.88 -12.41
N GLU A 218 9.47 -13.82 -11.18
CA GLU A 218 9.15 -14.96 -10.32
C GLU A 218 7.73 -15.51 -10.53
N LYS A 219 6.95 -14.94 -11.46
CA LYS A 219 5.54 -15.25 -11.68
C LYS A 219 5.23 -16.73 -11.90
N ARG A 220 6.16 -17.50 -12.51
CA ARG A 220 5.96 -18.94 -12.75
C ARG A 220 5.96 -19.71 -11.43
N ALA A 221 6.93 -19.43 -10.55
CA ALA A 221 7.00 -20.04 -9.21
C ALA A 221 5.78 -19.68 -8.36
N VAL A 222 5.37 -18.39 -8.39
CA VAL A 222 4.17 -17.92 -7.69
C VAL A 222 2.93 -18.64 -8.23
N LYS A 223 2.75 -18.71 -9.55
CA LYS A 223 1.61 -19.40 -10.16
C LYS A 223 1.58 -20.90 -9.81
N ALA A 224 2.73 -21.57 -9.85
CA ALA A 224 2.85 -22.98 -9.48
C ALA A 224 2.47 -23.25 -8.02
N SER A 225 2.74 -22.33 -7.10
CA SER A 225 2.40 -22.49 -5.68
C SER A 225 0.88 -22.49 -5.39
N PHE A 226 0.05 -22.13 -6.37
CA PHE A 226 -1.41 -22.15 -6.30
C PHE A 226 -2.04 -23.27 -7.15
N ALA A 227 -1.23 -24.06 -7.87
CA ALA A 227 -1.75 -25.25 -8.55
C ALA A 227 -2.24 -26.25 -7.49
N PRO A 228 -3.35 -26.98 -7.74
CA PRO A 228 -3.72 -28.09 -6.89
C PRO A 228 -2.52 -29.05 -6.79
N VAL A 229 -2.22 -29.53 -5.59
CA VAL A 229 -1.32 -30.66 -5.43
C VAL A 229 -2.04 -31.82 -6.11
N GLU A 230 -1.58 -32.22 -7.30
CA GLU A 230 -2.03 -33.45 -7.93
C GLU A 230 -1.76 -34.54 -6.89
N GLU A 231 -2.82 -35.20 -6.40
CA GLU A 231 -2.66 -36.35 -5.50
C GLU A 231 -1.68 -37.27 -6.21
N ALA A 232 -0.52 -37.48 -5.59
CA ALA A 232 0.45 -38.45 -6.10
C ALA A 232 -0.37 -39.77 -6.29
N PRO A 233 -0.30 -40.40 -7.47
CA PRO A 233 -1.05 -41.62 -7.70
C PRO A 233 -0.80 -42.54 -6.51
N ALA A 234 -1.87 -42.97 -5.87
CA ALA A 234 -1.79 -43.87 -4.73
C ALA A 234 -0.79 -44.96 -5.11
N VAL A 235 0.34 -44.99 -4.40
CA VAL A 235 1.30 -46.09 -4.56
C VAL A 235 0.47 -47.33 -4.22
N LEU A 236 0.06 -48.03 -5.27
CA LEU A 236 -0.62 -49.33 -5.08
C LEU A 236 0.33 -50.12 -4.16
N PRO A 237 -0.19 -50.66 -3.05
CA PRO A 237 0.61 -51.56 -2.22
C PRO A 237 1.28 -52.56 -3.15
N ALA A 238 2.60 -52.69 -3.05
CA ALA A 238 3.32 -53.70 -3.81
C ALA A 238 2.56 -55.03 -3.62
N GLU A 239 2.05 -55.60 -4.70
CA GLU A 239 1.47 -56.93 -4.65
C GLU A 239 2.55 -57.83 -4.04
N ASP A 240 2.26 -58.38 -2.83
CA ASP A 240 3.13 -59.35 -2.22
C ASP A 240 3.33 -60.49 -3.21
N GLY A 241 4.42 -60.41 -3.95
CA GLY A 241 4.79 -61.47 -4.85
C GLY A 241 4.86 -62.81 -4.07
N PRO A 242 4.47 -63.92 -4.67
CA PRO A 242 4.38 -65.18 -3.98
C PRO A 242 5.69 -65.50 -3.27
N ALA A 243 5.60 -65.78 -1.97
CA ALA A 243 6.71 -66.15 -1.12
C ALA A 243 7.54 -67.23 -1.82
N ARG A 244 8.77 -66.94 -2.25
CA ARG A 244 9.73 -67.94 -2.68
C ARG A 244 9.99 -68.90 -1.55
N THR A 245 9.38 -70.07 -1.62
CA THR A 245 9.74 -71.22 -0.80
C THR A 245 11.24 -71.55 -1.06
N LEU A 246 12.08 -71.26 -0.12
CA LEU A 246 13.47 -71.69 -0.16
C LEU A 246 13.50 -73.19 0.10
N GLU A 247 13.75 -74.01 -0.93
CA GLU A 247 14.07 -75.43 -0.80
C GLU A 247 15.32 -75.59 0.07
N PRO A 248 15.31 -76.47 1.06
CA PRO A 248 16.52 -76.74 1.87
C PRO A 248 17.56 -77.47 1.05
N ALA A 249 18.74 -76.84 0.88
CA ALA A 249 19.90 -77.50 0.26
C ALA A 249 20.28 -78.74 1.03
N GLY A 250 20.20 -79.88 0.39
CA GLY A 250 20.67 -81.17 0.93
C GLY A 250 22.20 -81.12 1.23
N ARG A 251 22.56 -81.63 2.40
CA ARG A 251 23.97 -81.94 2.76
C ARG A 251 24.35 -83.30 2.15
N PRO A 252 25.60 -83.46 1.66
CA PRO A 252 26.24 -84.75 1.56
C PRO A 252 26.78 -85.25 2.90
#